data_4b80a727798ea409a969f6067c6e5f26
#
_entry.id   4b80a727798ea409a969f6067c6e5f26
#
_cell.length_a   1.000
_cell.length_b   1.000
_cell.length_c   1.000
_cell.angle_alpha   90.00
_cell.angle_beta   90.00
_cell.angle_gamma   90.00
#
_symmetry.space_group_name_H-M   'P 1'
#
loop_
_entity.id
_entity.type
_entity.pdbx_description
1 polymer ?
#
loop_
_entity_poly.entity_id
_entity_poly.type
_entity_poly.pdbx_seq_one_letter_code
_entity_poly.pdbx_strand_id
1 'polypeptide(L)'
;MAKEIEKTAINKEGERVTWRHPGGKLLRLGPEYCTDEELLAIIISSGSPGMPAEKIAEEIIKEYQSFKGMVNQPIEKFYKIKGLKQVKIIRIAAAFEIARRIVNQIVKEKNGKNT
;
A
#
# COMPACT_ATOMS: atom_id res chain seq x y z
N MET A 1 26.14 -4.80 -6.37
CA MET A 1 25.01 -4.34 -5.59
C MET A 1 24.33 -3.18 -6.28
N ALA A 2 23.01 -3.28 -6.41
CA ALA A 2 22.25 -2.17 -6.97
C ALA A 2 22.24 -1.03 -5.96
N LYS A 3 22.63 0.16 -6.40
CA LYS A 3 22.51 1.36 -5.58
C LYS A 3 21.05 1.80 -5.62
N GLU A 4 20.52 2.18 -4.46
CA GLU A 4 19.23 2.81 -4.41
C GLU A 4 19.31 4.15 -5.14
N ILE A 5 18.37 4.36 -6.06
CA ILE A 5 18.34 5.57 -6.85
C ILE A 5 17.49 6.61 -6.12
N GLU A 6 18.08 7.75 -5.82
CA GLU A 6 17.35 8.88 -5.28
C GLU A 6 16.44 9.44 -6.38
N LYS A 7 15.17 9.60 -6.06
CA LYS A 7 14.17 10.16 -6.97
C LYS A 7 13.87 11.59 -6.55
N THR A 8 13.43 12.39 -7.49
CA THR A 8 13.16 13.80 -7.25
C THR A 8 11.91 14.24 -8.00
N ALA A 9 11.21 15.22 -7.44
CA ALA A 9 10.03 15.85 -8.05
C ALA A 9 9.78 17.17 -7.39
N ILE A 10 8.81 17.92 -7.93
CA ILE A 10 8.37 19.19 -7.37
C ILE A 10 7.08 18.93 -6.60
N ASN A 11 7.03 19.34 -5.34
CA ASN A 11 5.84 19.17 -4.50
C ASN A 11 4.80 20.26 -4.77
N LYS A 12 3.68 20.23 -4.03
CA LYS A 12 2.57 21.18 -4.21
C LYS A 12 2.99 22.62 -3.95
N GLU A 13 3.98 22.82 -3.08
CA GLU A 13 4.50 24.15 -2.73
C GLU A 13 5.54 24.64 -3.72
N GLY A 14 5.83 23.89 -4.78
CA GLY A 14 6.82 24.27 -5.78
C GLY A 14 8.25 23.96 -5.38
N GLU A 15 8.46 23.19 -4.34
CA GLU A 15 9.78 22.86 -3.84
C GLU A 15 10.27 21.54 -4.43
N ARG A 16 11.56 21.46 -4.73
CA ARG A 16 12.17 20.20 -5.14
C ARG A 16 12.35 19.30 -3.93
N VAL A 17 11.79 18.10 -3.99
CA VAL A 17 11.92 17.10 -2.92
C VAL A 17 12.53 15.83 -3.47
N THR A 18 13.18 15.06 -2.60
CA THR A 18 13.82 13.81 -2.97
C THR A 18 13.40 12.69 -2.02
N TRP A 19 13.45 11.47 -2.53
CA TRP A 19 13.17 10.27 -1.72
C TRP A 19 13.84 9.07 -2.35
N ARG A 20 14.00 8.00 -1.56
CA ARG A 20 14.56 6.72 -2.03
C ARG A 20 13.53 5.60 -1.96
N HIS A 21 12.62 5.68 -1.00
CA HIS A 21 11.61 4.66 -0.74
C HIS A 21 10.22 5.27 -0.77
N PRO A 22 9.17 4.46 -1.03
CA PRO A 22 7.81 4.98 -1.13
C PRO A 22 7.32 5.79 0.05
N GLY A 23 7.75 5.43 1.29
CA GLY A 23 7.39 6.19 2.49
C GLY A 23 7.85 7.64 2.42
N GLY A 24 9.06 7.86 1.95
CA GLY A 24 9.58 9.21 1.74
C GLY A 24 8.81 9.97 0.68
N LYS A 25 8.45 9.28 -0.41
CA LYS A 25 7.62 9.86 -1.45
C LYS A 25 6.27 10.32 -0.91
N LEU A 26 5.61 9.45 -0.15
CA LEU A 26 4.32 9.77 0.46
C LEU A 26 4.42 11.00 1.36
N LEU A 27 5.45 11.02 2.21
CA LEU A 27 5.64 12.11 3.17
C LEU A 27 5.88 13.45 2.48
N ARG A 28 6.68 13.45 1.41
CA ARG A 28 7.13 14.69 0.77
C ARG A 28 6.24 15.18 -0.36
N LEU A 29 5.60 14.27 -1.09
CA LEU A 29 4.69 14.62 -2.18
C LEU A 29 3.22 14.48 -1.80
N GLY A 30 2.88 13.53 -0.96
CA GLY A 30 1.51 13.23 -0.58
C GLY A 30 1.08 11.86 -1.09
N PRO A 31 0.09 11.23 -0.43
CA PRO A 31 -0.35 9.89 -0.79
C PRO A 31 -0.95 9.79 -2.19
N GLU A 32 -1.57 10.86 -2.68
CA GLU A 32 -2.18 10.86 -4.01
C GLU A 32 -1.17 10.69 -5.14
N TYR A 33 0.12 10.92 -4.88
CA TYR A 33 1.18 10.73 -5.87
C TYR A 33 1.75 9.31 -5.87
N CYS A 34 1.34 8.48 -4.92
CA CYS A 34 1.83 7.11 -4.82
C CYS A 34 0.96 6.16 -5.64
N THR A 35 1.61 5.21 -6.32
CA THR A 35 0.89 4.13 -7.00
C THR A 35 0.35 3.15 -5.97
N ASP A 36 -0.57 2.27 -6.38
CA ASP A 36 -1.08 1.21 -5.53
C ASP A 36 0.04 0.34 -4.98
N GLU A 37 1.00 -0.01 -5.83
CA GLU A 37 2.16 -0.82 -5.43
C GLU A 37 3.01 -0.09 -4.39
N GLU A 38 3.21 1.20 -4.56
CA GLU A 38 3.98 1.99 -3.60
C GLU A 38 3.29 2.07 -2.24
N LEU A 39 1.98 2.30 -2.22
CA LEU A 39 1.22 2.32 -0.97
C LEU A 39 1.28 0.96 -0.26
N LEU A 40 1.13 -0.10 -1.02
CA LEU A 40 1.20 -1.45 -0.48
C LEU A 40 2.59 -1.77 0.05
N ALA A 41 3.64 -1.32 -0.65
CA ALA A 41 5.02 -1.50 -0.20
C ALA A 41 5.27 -0.81 1.14
N ILE A 42 4.65 0.34 1.38
CA ILE A 42 4.75 1.04 2.66
C ILE A 42 4.16 0.18 3.78
N ILE A 43 3.01 -0.44 3.54
CA ILE A 43 2.36 -1.31 4.53
C ILE A 43 3.21 -2.54 4.79
N ILE A 44 3.79 -3.13 3.75
CA ILE A 44 4.69 -4.28 3.87
C ILE A 44 5.94 -3.89 4.67
N SER A 45 6.40 -2.68 4.51
CA SER A 45 7.54 -2.07 5.20
C SER A 45 8.87 -2.61 4.71
N SER A 46 9.38 -3.68 5.30
CA SER A 46 10.65 -4.27 4.87
C SER A 46 10.37 -5.51 4.02
N GLY A 47 11.24 -5.74 3.05
CA GLY A 47 11.18 -6.95 2.25
C GLY A 47 11.81 -8.14 2.97
N SER A 48 11.96 -9.22 2.22
CA SER A 48 12.69 -10.42 2.63
C SER A 48 14.01 -10.46 1.87
N PRO A 49 14.98 -11.26 2.30
CA PRO A 49 16.23 -11.40 1.54
C PRO A 49 15.95 -11.73 0.07
N GLY A 50 16.48 -10.91 -0.83
CA GLY A 50 16.29 -11.07 -2.27
C GLY A 50 14.92 -10.65 -2.78
N MET A 51 14.06 -10.10 -1.93
CA MET A 51 12.69 -9.72 -2.30
C MET A 51 12.30 -8.43 -1.60
N PRO A 52 12.64 -7.26 -2.17
CA PRO A 52 12.29 -5.97 -1.55
C PRO A 52 10.77 -5.76 -1.49
N ALA A 53 10.34 -4.90 -0.57
CA ALA A 53 8.91 -4.64 -0.35
C ALA A 53 8.20 -4.22 -1.62
N GLU A 54 8.83 -3.39 -2.45
CA GLU A 54 8.25 -2.94 -3.71
C GLU A 54 7.97 -4.11 -4.65
N LYS A 55 8.89 -5.08 -4.68
CA LYS A 55 8.72 -6.26 -5.53
C LYS A 55 7.60 -7.15 -5.03
N ILE A 56 7.49 -7.32 -3.70
CA ILE A 56 6.40 -8.08 -3.11
C ILE A 56 5.06 -7.41 -3.46
N ALA A 57 4.99 -6.09 -3.32
CA ALA A 57 3.78 -5.32 -3.66
C ALA A 57 3.41 -5.49 -5.13
N GLU A 58 4.39 -5.43 -6.05
CA GLU A 58 4.14 -5.65 -7.48
C GLU A 58 3.52 -7.03 -7.73
N GLU A 59 4.06 -8.06 -7.09
CA GLU A 59 3.54 -9.43 -7.26
C GLU A 59 2.11 -9.55 -6.74
N ILE A 60 1.79 -8.89 -5.62
CA ILE A 60 0.42 -8.89 -5.09
C ILE A 60 -0.54 -8.22 -6.06
N ILE A 61 -0.21 -7.04 -6.55
CA ILE A 61 -1.08 -6.31 -7.48
C ILE A 61 -1.20 -7.07 -8.82
N LYS A 62 -0.13 -7.71 -9.26
CA LYS A 62 -0.17 -8.54 -10.45
C LYS A 62 -1.17 -9.69 -10.28
N GLU A 63 -1.18 -10.33 -9.11
CA GLU A 63 -2.07 -11.46 -8.83
C GLU A 63 -3.53 -11.03 -8.71
N TYR A 64 -3.80 -9.97 -7.96
CA TYR A 64 -5.16 -9.56 -7.63
C TYR A 64 -5.67 -8.37 -8.44
N GLN A 65 -4.83 -7.75 -9.24
CA GLN A 65 -5.12 -6.67 -10.17
C GLN A 65 -5.37 -5.30 -9.52
N SER A 66 -5.94 -5.26 -8.32
CA SER A 66 -6.30 -4.01 -7.65
C SER A 66 -6.53 -4.27 -6.17
N PHE A 67 -6.65 -3.19 -5.40
CA PHE A 67 -7.04 -3.32 -4.00
C PHE A 67 -8.42 -3.98 -3.87
N LYS A 68 -9.35 -3.63 -4.76
CA LYS A 68 -10.68 -4.27 -4.76
C LYS A 68 -10.56 -5.77 -4.99
N GLY A 69 -9.64 -6.19 -5.86
CA GLY A 69 -9.39 -7.62 -6.11
C GLY A 69 -8.82 -8.35 -4.92
N MET A 70 -8.19 -7.65 -3.98
CA MET A 70 -7.64 -8.23 -2.76
C MET A 70 -8.69 -8.40 -1.66
N VAL A 71 -9.70 -7.55 -1.66
CA VAL A 71 -10.76 -7.56 -0.64
C VAL A 71 -11.54 -8.88 -0.71
N ASN A 72 -11.82 -9.46 0.46
CA ASN A 72 -12.56 -10.72 0.59
C ASN A 72 -11.80 -11.97 0.13
N GLN A 73 -10.52 -11.83 -0.17
CA GLN A 73 -9.71 -13.03 -0.42
C GLN A 73 -9.38 -13.71 0.90
N PRO A 74 -9.41 -15.05 0.94
CA PRO A 74 -8.97 -15.75 2.14
C PRO A 74 -7.51 -15.41 2.46
N ILE A 75 -7.23 -15.21 3.73
CA ILE A 75 -5.88 -14.86 4.19
C ILE A 75 -4.87 -15.89 3.69
N GLU A 76 -5.24 -17.15 3.66
CA GLU A 76 -4.37 -18.26 3.25
C GLU A 76 -3.83 -18.10 1.83
N LYS A 77 -4.56 -17.43 0.95
CA LYS A 77 -4.10 -17.22 -0.42
C LYS A 77 -2.87 -16.32 -0.50
N PHE A 78 -2.73 -15.39 0.44
CA PHE A 78 -1.61 -14.47 0.43
C PHE A 78 -0.27 -15.15 0.71
N TYR A 79 -0.28 -16.30 1.38
CA TYR A 79 0.94 -17.06 1.63
C TYR A 79 1.60 -17.58 0.35
N LYS A 80 0.88 -17.60 -0.76
CA LYS A 80 1.45 -18.02 -2.06
C LYS A 80 2.41 -16.99 -2.64
N ILE A 81 2.30 -15.74 -2.21
CA ILE A 81 3.17 -14.67 -2.70
C ILE A 81 4.53 -14.80 -2.02
N LYS A 82 5.57 -14.92 -2.82
CA LYS A 82 6.93 -15.05 -2.31
C LYS A 82 7.31 -13.82 -1.49
N GLY A 83 7.83 -14.05 -0.29
CA GLY A 83 8.24 -12.97 0.61
C GLY A 83 7.14 -12.44 1.50
N LEU A 84 5.89 -12.84 1.26
CA LEU A 84 4.75 -12.38 2.02
C LEU A 84 4.39 -13.42 3.08
N LYS A 85 4.76 -13.13 4.33
CA LYS A 85 4.54 -14.04 5.44
C LYS A 85 3.63 -13.40 6.48
N GLN A 86 3.42 -14.11 7.58
CA GLN A 86 2.37 -13.84 8.57
C GLN A 86 2.30 -12.37 9.01
N VAL A 87 3.43 -11.77 9.41
CA VAL A 87 3.43 -10.40 9.93
C VAL A 87 2.93 -9.40 8.88
N LYS A 88 3.41 -9.57 7.65
CA LYS A 88 3.02 -8.66 6.57
C LYS A 88 1.57 -8.88 6.15
N ILE A 89 1.11 -10.12 6.13
CA ILE A 89 -0.27 -10.45 5.82
C ILE A 89 -1.22 -9.82 6.86
N ILE A 90 -0.86 -9.90 8.13
CA ILE A 90 -1.64 -9.30 9.22
C ILE A 90 -1.75 -7.78 9.01
N ARG A 91 -0.66 -7.12 8.63
CA ARG A 91 -0.65 -5.68 8.40
C ARG A 91 -1.58 -5.30 7.24
N ILE A 92 -1.55 -6.06 6.16
CA ILE A 92 -2.43 -5.83 5.01
C ILE A 92 -3.89 -6.04 5.43
N ALA A 93 -4.18 -7.12 6.14
CA ALA A 93 -5.53 -7.42 6.61
C ALA A 93 -6.07 -6.32 7.53
N ALA A 94 -5.22 -5.82 8.43
CA ALA A 94 -5.60 -4.74 9.32
C ALA A 94 -5.91 -3.45 8.54
N ALA A 95 -5.10 -3.14 7.53
CA ALA A 95 -5.33 -1.96 6.68
C ALA A 95 -6.68 -2.04 5.97
N PHE A 96 -7.01 -3.21 5.41
CA PHE A 96 -8.31 -3.41 4.75
C PHE A 96 -9.47 -3.34 5.73
N GLU A 97 -9.29 -3.84 6.96
CA GLU A 97 -10.34 -3.74 7.96
C GLU A 97 -10.59 -2.28 8.36
N ILE A 98 -9.54 -1.48 8.49
CA ILE A 98 -9.68 -0.05 8.74
C ILE A 98 -10.48 0.60 7.61
N ALA A 99 -10.14 0.30 6.36
CA ALA A 99 -10.84 0.84 5.20
C ALA A 99 -12.32 0.43 5.20
N ARG A 100 -12.61 -0.83 5.53
CA ARG A 100 -13.99 -1.33 5.61
C ARG A 100 -14.80 -0.54 6.64
N ARG A 101 -14.22 -0.28 7.79
CA ARG A 101 -14.91 0.48 8.85
C ARG A 101 -15.16 1.92 8.45
N ILE A 102 -14.21 2.54 7.72
CA ILE A 102 -14.39 3.89 7.20
C ILE A 102 -15.58 3.93 6.24
N VAL A 103 -15.63 2.99 5.29
CA VAL A 103 -16.73 2.91 4.32
C VAL A 103 -18.06 2.71 5.02
N ASN A 104 -18.11 1.81 6.01
CA ASN A 104 -19.34 1.55 6.77
C ASN A 104 -19.82 2.79 7.53
N GLN A 105 -18.91 3.56 8.11
CA GLN A 105 -19.26 4.79 8.81
C GLN A 105 -19.84 5.82 7.85
N ILE A 106 -19.26 5.97 6.66
CA ILE A 106 -19.74 6.89 5.64
C ILE A 106 -21.17 6.48 5.20
N VAL A 107 -21.39 5.20 4.95
CA VAL A 107 -22.70 4.67 4.56
C VAL A 107 -23.74 4.93 5.64
N LYS A 108 -23.42 4.69 6.92
CA LYS A 108 -24.31 4.95 8.03
C LYS A 108 -24.67 6.42 8.16
N GLU A 109 -23.69 7.30 7.98
CA GLU A 109 -23.94 8.74 8.03
C GLU A 109 -24.91 9.18 6.94
N LYS A 110 -24.72 8.67 5.71
CA LYS A 110 -25.62 8.97 4.60
C LYS A 110 -27.03 8.46 4.87
N ASN A 111 -27.15 7.24 5.39
CA ASN A 111 -28.46 6.66 5.70
C ASN A 111 -29.15 7.43 6.83
N GLY A 112 -28.39 7.87 7.83
CA GLY A 112 -28.93 8.70 8.92
C GLY A 112 -29.45 10.04 8.44
N LYS A 113 -28.80 10.65 7.46
CA LYS A 113 -29.22 11.91 6.88
C LYS A 113 -30.51 11.80 6.05
N ASN A 114 -30.83 10.60 5.60
CA ASN A 114 -32.00 10.36 4.75
C ASN A 114 -33.24 9.98 5.53
N THR A 115 -33.18 9.93 6.86
CA THR A 115 -34.31 9.60 7.70
C THR A 115 -35.02 10.83 8.28
#